data_b8a8d8b9e5d11040533a56d79b245ce1
#
_entry.id   b8a8d8b9e5d11040533a56d79b245ce1
#
_cell.length_a   1.000
_cell.length_b   1.000
_cell.length_c   1.000
_cell.angle_alpha   90.00
_cell.angle_beta   90.00
_cell.angle_gamma   90.00
#
_symmetry.space_group_name_H-M   'P 1'
#
loop_
_entity.id
_entity.type
_entity.pdbx_description
1 polymer ?
#
loop_
_entity_poly.entity_id
_entity_poly.type
_entity_poly.pdbx_seq_one_letter_code
_entity_poly.pdbx_strand_id
1 'polypeptide(L)'
;MAVRIKSRWTQKAREKIAEDLVHENAQALAFIYWRLALDKAINLHGQDFIYDNDKQRIKVIGEYLAMLIQVSDRLAYARMEDDDRQEFITSLAMRLADHMQDNAVDLFGEGEYKGPFIDMLNRRSAEYAAYDYSVDEGPSYNFLHYFGVQVQKVMGLDHHANRWVIDQIMEIDGPETIEKASKAMIDLFS
;
A
#
# COMPACT_ATOMS: atom_id res chain seq x y z
N MET A 1 -21.75 -46.04 22.21
CA MET A 1 -21.71 -44.64 22.65
C MET A 1 -21.02 -43.81 21.59
N ALA A 2 -21.71 -42.89 20.91
CA ALA A 2 -21.10 -42.00 19.96
C ALA A 2 -20.40 -40.87 20.70
N VAL A 3 -19.09 -40.72 20.52
CA VAL A 3 -18.31 -39.59 21.06
C VAL A 3 -18.70 -38.33 20.31
N ARG A 4 -19.44 -37.46 20.96
CA ARG A 4 -19.82 -36.15 20.41
C ARG A 4 -18.60 -35.23 20.52
N ILE A 5 -17.85 -35.10 19.43
CA ILE A 5 -16.75 -34.11 19.32
C ILE A 5 -17.38 -32.73 19.50
N LYS A 6 -16.94 -31.99 20.52
CA LYS A 6 -17.48 -30.65 20.82
C LYS A 6 -17.16 -29.70 19.67
N SER A 7 -18.17 -29.10 19.07
CA SER A 7 -18.09 -28.14 17.95
C SER A 7 -17.11 -26.95 18.16
N ARG A 8 -16.82 -26.61 19.43
CA ARG A 8 -15.87 -25.57 19.82
C ARG A 8 -14.42 -25.77 19.33
N TRP A 9 -13.96 -27.04 19.22
CA TRP A 9 -12.59 -27.32 18.73
C TRP A 9 -12.46 -27.16 17.24
N THR A 10 -13.48 -27.53 16.49
CA THR A 10 -13.52 -27.37 15.03
C THR A 10 -13.70 -25.90 14.64
N GLN A 11 -14.45 -25.13 15.44
CA GLN A 11 -14.63 -23.70 15.21
C GLN A 11 -13.35 -22.92 15.46
N LYS A 12 -12.67 -23.12 16.61
CA LYS A 12 -11.37 -22.50 16.90
C LYS A 12 -10.27 -22.87 15.90
N ALA A 13 -10.28 -24.12 15.42
CA ALA A 13 -9.32 -24.53 14.39
C ALA A 13 -9.60 -23.85 13.05
N ARG A 14 -10.86 -23.63 12.66
CA ARG A 14 -11.23 -22.90 11.44
C ARG A 14 -10.93 -21.41 11.56
N GLU A 15 -11.23 -20.80 12.69
CA GLU A 15 -10.91 -19.40 12.99
C GLU A 15 -9.40 -19.18 12.88
N LYS A 16 -8.58 -20.02 13.51
CA LYS A 16 -7.12 -19.93 13.42
C LYS A 16 -6.58 -20.11 11.98
N ILE A 17 -7.15 -21.04 11.21
CA ILE A 17 -6.75 -21.23 9.80
C ILE A 17 -7.13 -19.99 8.98
N ALA A 18 -8.25 -19.36 9.24
CA ALA A 18 -8.66 -18.13 8.56
C ALA A 18 -7.74 -16.96 8.93
N GLU A 19 -7.40 -16.77 10.20
CA GLU A 19 -6.42 -15.78 10.68
C GLU A 19 -5.04 -15.99 10.04
N ASP A 20 -4.52 -17.24 10.05
CA ASP A 20 -3.24 -17.57 9.42
C ASP A 20 -3.26 -17.24 7.92
N LEU A 21 -4.36 -17.51 7.21
CA LEU A 21 -4.51 -17.20 5.78
C LEU A 21 -4.57 -15.70 5.50
N VAL A 22 -5.27 -14.93 6.32
CA VAL A 22 -5.32 -13.46 6.22
C VAL A 22 -3.92 -12.89 6.37
N HIS A 23 -3.16 -13.37 7.34
CA HIS A 23 -1.79 -12.94 7.57
C HIS A 23 -0.85 -13.32 6.41
N GLU A 24 -0.91 -14.57 5.91
CA GLU A 24 -0.11 -15.02 4.77
C GLU A 24 -0.40 -14.21 3.51
N ASN A 25 -1.67 -13.94 3.22
CA ASN A 25 -2.07 -13.11 2.09
C ASN A 25 -1.58 -11.67 2.23
N ALA A 26 -1.62 -11.08 3.42
CA ALA A 26 -1.06 -9.76 3.69
C ALA A 26 0.46 -9.71 3.44
N GLN A 27 1.20 -10.76 3.83
CA GLN A 27 2.64 -10.87 3.59
C GLN A 27 2.96 -10.95 2.08
N ALA A 28 2.21 -11.78 1.34
CA ALA A 28 2.37 -11.94 -0.10
C ALA A 28 2.05 -10.62 -0.83
N LEU A 29 0.97 -9.95 -0.44
CA LEU A 29 0.56 -8.67 -1.03
C LEU A 29 1.57 -7.56 -0.73
N ALA A 30 2.15 -7.53 0.46
CA ALA A 30 3.21 -6.57 0.81
C ALA A 30 4.42 -6.69 -0.13
N PHE A 31 4.84 -7.90 -0.46
CA PHE A 31 5.91 -8.12 -1.42
C PHE A 31 5.55 -7.61 -2.82
N ILE A 32 4.33 -7.88 -3.29
CA ILE A 32 3.83 -7.39 -4.58
C ILE A 32 3.80 -5.85 -4.60
N TYR A 33 3.28 -5.22 -3.55
CA TYR A 33 3.16 -3.77 -3.44
C TYR A 33 4.52 -3.07 -3.37
N TRP A 34 5.46 -3.65 -2.63
CA TRP A 34 6.83 -3.15 -2.61
C TRP A 34 7.42 -3.12 -4.02
N ARG A 35 7.29 -4.21 -4.77
CA ARG A 35 7.78 -4.28 -6.14
C ARG A 35 7.08 -3.31 -7.09
N LEU A 36 5.76 -3.17 -6.97
CA LEU A 36 5.01 -2.19 -7.78
C LEU A 36 5.46 -0.76 -7.50
N ALA A 37 5.59 -0.39 -6.23
CA ALA A 37 6.03 0.95 -5.84
C ALA A 37 7.47 1.24 -6.28
N LEU A 38 8.37 0.27 -6.14
CA LEU A 38 9.76 0.37 -6.60
C LEU A 38 9.82 0.55 -8.12
N ASP A 39 9.10 -0.26 -8.89
CA ASP A 39 9.03 -0.20 -10.34
C ASP A 39 8.53 1.18 -10.81
N LYS A 40 7.46 1.69 -10.20
CA LYS A 40 6.92 3.01 -10.53
C LYS A 40 7.88 4.15 -10.18
N ALA A 41 8.57 4.09 -9.05
CA ALA A 41 9.59 5.08 -8.70
C ALA A 41 10.78 5.08 -9.67
N ILE A 42 11.17 3.89 -10.17
CA ILE A 42 12.21 3.79 -11.22
C ILE A 42 11.69 4.34 -12.55
N ASN A 43 10.46 4.02 -12.94
CA ASN A 43 9.87 4.45 -14.18
C ASN A 43 9.69 5.98 -14.25
N LEU A 44 9.35 6.64 -13.15
CA LEU A 44 9.30 8.11 -13.12
C LEU A 44 10.65 8.72 -13.55
N HIS A 45 11.77 8.16 -13.10
CA HIS A 45 13.08 8.63 -13.55
C HIS A 45 13.32 8.38 -15.06
N GLY A 46 12.85 7.23 -15.57
CA GLY A 46 12.90 6.90 -17.01
C GLY A 46 12.01 7.79 -17.89
N GLN A 47 11.09 8.55 -17.30
CA GLN A 47 10.18 9.49 -17.95
C GLN A 47 10.61 10.96 -17.76
N ASP A 48 11.90 11.18 -17.57
CA ASP A 48 12.54 12.49 -17.39
C ASP A 48 12.22 13.22 -16.08
N PHE A 49 11.50 12.59 -15.12
CA PHE A 49 11.36 13.14 -13.77
C PHE A 49 12.63 12.90 -12.96
N ILE A 50 13.05 13.90 -12.18
CA ILE A 50 14.36 13.90 -11.56
C ILE A 50 14.26 13.82 -10.04
N TYR A 51 14.98 12.88 -9.47
CA TYR A 51 15.24 12.79 -8.04
C TYR A 51 16.59 13.45 -7.72
N ASP A 52 16.64 14.31 -6.72
CA ASP A 52 17.90 14.91 -6.24
C ASP A 52 18.79 13.86 -5.56
N ASN A 53 18.17 12.85 -4.94
CA ASN A 53 18.88 11.81 -4.18
C ASN A 53 17.97 10.60 -3.91
N ASP A 54 18.59 9.52 -3.41
CA ASP A 54 17.88 8.29 -3.05
C ASP A 54 16.87 8.47 -1.89
N LYS A 55 17.06 9.48 -1.03
CA LYS A 55 16.09 9.78 0.04
C LYS A 55 14.75 10.27 -0.54
N GLN A 56 14.79 11.04 -1.62
CA GLN A 56 13.55 11.41 -2.33
C GLN A 56 12.89 10.17 -2.95
N ARG A 57 13.68 9.31 -3.60
CA ARG A 57 13.15 8.09 -4.23
C ARG A 57 12.47 7.17 -3.21
N ILE A 58 13.10 6.92 -2.06
CA ILE A 58 12.51 6.08 -1.03
C ILE A 58 11.22 6.70 -0.44
N LYS A 59 11.15 8.01 -0.33
CA LYS A 59 9.94 8.72 0.09
C LYS A 59 8.82 8.62 -0.94
N VAL A 60 9.13 8.68 -2.24
CA VAL A 60 8.15 8.47 -3.32
C VAL A 60 7.62 7.04 -3.26
N ILE A 61 8.47 6.03 -3.06
CA ILE A 61 8.03 4.64 -2.81
C ILE A 61 7.05 4.62 -1.63
N GLY A 62 7.37 5.31 -0.54
CA GLY A 62 6.47 5.43 0.62
C GLY A 62 5.08 5.98 0.27
N GLU A 63 4.99 7.02 -0.57
CA GLU A 63 3.69 7.58 -0.99
C GLU A 63 2.89 6.58 -1.86
N TYR A 64 3.55 5.82 -2.75
CA TYR A 64 2.89 4.73 -3.48
C TYR A 64 2.36 3.65 -2.52
N LEU A 65 3.15 3.25 -1.53
CA LEU A 65 2.74 2.24 -0.56
C LEU A 65 1.56 2.73 0.29
N ALA A 66 1.56 4.00 0.71
CA ALA A 66 0.45 4.58 1.45
C ALA A 66 -0.85 4.58 0.62
N MET A 67 -0.78 4.96 -0.64
CA MET A 67 -1.90 4.89 -1.58
C MET A 67 -2.40 3.46 -1.75
N LEU A 68 -1.51 2.48 -1.94
CA LEU A 68 -1.85 1.07 -2.12
C LEU A 68 -2.54 0.47 -0.89
N ILE A 69 -2.10 0.82 0.34
CA ILE A 69 -2.76 0.42 1.58
C ILE A 69 -4.20 0.98 1.63
N GLN A 70 -4.41 2.23 1.21
CA GLN A 70 -5.75 2.83 1.18
C GLN A 70 -6.66 2.14 0.16
N VAL A 71 -6.16 1.82 -1.02
CA VAL A 71 -6.88 1.03 -2.01
C VAL A 71 -7.28 -0.34 -1.44
N SER A 72 -6.34 -1.02 -0.77
CA SER A 72 -6.61 -2.31 -0.13
C SER A 72 -7.67 -2.22 0.95
N ASP A 73 -7.63 -1.19 1.78
CA ASP A 73 -8.63 -0.96 2.83
C ASP A 73 -10.04 -0.77 2.25
N ARG A 74 -10.16 0.02 1.17
CA ARG A 74 -11.44 0.22 0.48
C ARG A 74 -11.98 -1.06 -0.16
N LEU A 75 -11.11 -1.87 -0.76
CA LEU A 75 -11.48 -3.15 -1.36
C LEU A 75 -11.84 -4.19 -0.29
N ALA A 76 -11.10 -4.21 0.83
CA ALA A 76 -11.34 -5.08 1.96
C ALA A 76 -12.67 -4.76 2.67
N TYR A 77 -13.00 -3.48 2.82
CA TYR A 77 -14.27 -3.04 3.41
C TYR A 77 -15.50 -3.64 2.74
N ALA A 78 -15.44 -3.86 1.44
CA ALA A 78 -16.54 -4.45 0.68
C ALA A 78 -16.60 -5.99 0.74
N ARG A 79 -15.60 -6.67 1.33
CA ARG A 79 -15.40 -8.12 1.22
C ARG A 79 -15.11 -8.84 2.54
N MET A 80 -14.71 -8.12 3.57
CA MET A 80 -14.27 -8.68 4.84
C MET A 80 -15.12 -8.12 5.99
N GLU A 81 -15.25 -8.88 7.04
CA GLU A 81 -15.75 -8.37 8.32
C GLU A 81 -14.74 -7.38 8.93
N ASP A 82 -15.19 -6.48 9.78
CA ASP A 82 -14.37 -5.38 10.29
C ASP A 82 -13.10 -5.84 11.01
N ASP A 83 -13.19 -6.90 11.82
CA ASP A 83 -12.05 -7.45 12.59
C ASP A 83 -11.00 -8.05 11.63
N ASP A 84 -11.41 -8.85 10.65
CA ASP A 84 -10.53 -9.44 9.63
C ASP A 84 -9.87 -8.36 8.76
N ARG A 85 -10.64 -7.34 8.38
CA ARG A 85 -10.13 -6.19 7.63
C ARG A 85 -9.06 -5.44 8.41
N GLN A 86 -9.31 -5.17 9.68
CA GLN A 86 -8.34 -4.47 10.53
C GLN A 86 -7.06 -5.27 10.70
N GLU A 87 -7.17 -6.59 10.91
CA GLU A 87 -6.01 -7.48 11.00
C GLU A 87 -5.23 -7.53 9.69
N PHE A 88 -5.93 -7.69 8.57
CA PHE A 88 -5.32 -7.69 7.23
C PHE A 88 -4.55 -6.41 6.93
N ILE A 89 -5.18 -5.24 7.11
CA ILE A 89 -4.55 -3.94 6.82
C ILE A 89 -3.38 -3.66 7.76
N THR A 90 -3.51 -4.04 9.04
CA THR A 90 -2.43 -3.91 10.01
C THR A 90 -1.23 -4.79 9.63
N SER A 91 -1.47 -6.06 9.29
CA SER A 91 -0.43 -7.00 8.86
C SER A 91 0.26 -6.53 7.58
N LEU A 92 -0.50 -6.04 6.59
CA LEU A 92 0.01 -5.47 5.35
C LEU A 92 0.91 -4.26 5.62
N ALA A 93 0.42 -3.30 6.41
CA ALA A 93 1.16 -2.07 6.74
C ALA A 93 2.45 -2.37 7.51
N MET A 94 2.40 -3.26 8.48
CA MET A 94 3.58 -3.65 9.27
C MET A 94 4.63 -4.35 8.40
N ARG A 95 4.22 -5.22 7.49
CA ARG A 95 5.16 -5.89 6.57
C ARG A 95 5.79 -4.92 5.58
N LEU A 96 5.02 -3.96 5.06
CA LEU A 96 5.56 -2.89 4.21
C LEU A 96 6.53 -1.98 4.99
N ALA A 97 6.26 -1.75 6.27
CA ALA A 97 7.18 -1.02 7.14
C ALA A 97 8.50 -1.78 7.38
N ASP A 98 8.46 -3.13 7.46
CA ASP A 98 9.68 -3.94 7.50
C ASP A 98 10.47 -3.83 6.19
N HIS A 99 9.81 -3.93 5.03
CA HIS A 99 10.47 -3.70 3.74
C HIS A 99 11.09 -2.31 3.63
N MET A 100 10.40 -1.27 4.13
CA MET A 100 10.94 0.08 4.16
C MET A 100 12.20 0.17 5.04
N GLN A 101 12.17 -0.42 6.24
CA GLN A 101 13.31 -0.48 7.15
C GLN A 101 14.51 -1.16 6.49
N ASP A 102 14.33 -2.36 5.97
CA ASP A 102 15.41 -3.17 5.40
C ASP A 102 16.07 -2.45 4.21
N ASN A 103 15.27 -1.94 3.28
CA ASN A 103 15.78 -1.24 2.10
C ASN A 103 16.44 0.11 2.45
N ALA A 104 15.92 0.83 3.44
CA ALA A 104 16.53 2.08 3.89
C ALA A 104 17.85 1.84 4.63
N VAL A 105 17.96 0.76 5.40
CA VAL A 105 19.24 0.33 6.02
C VAL A 105 20.27 -0.01 4.94
N ASP A 106 19.88 -0.75 3.91
CA ASP A 106 20.77 -1.11 2.79
C ASP A 106 21.28 0.13 2.03
N LEU A 107 20.44 1.15 1.88
CA LEU A 107 20.79 2.37 1.13
C LEU A 107 21.54 3.41 1.95
N PHE A 108 21.23 3.55 3.24
CA PHE A 108 21.68 4.69 4.07
C PHE A 108 22.47 4.28 5.29
N GLY A 109 22.59 2.98 5.56
CA GLY A 109 23.21 2.44 6.76
C GLY A 109 22.22 2.27 7.91
N GLU A 110 22.76 1.80 9.06
CA GLU A 110 21.97 1.58 10.27
C GLU A 110 21.21 2.85 10.69
N GLY A 111 19.93 2.68 11.03
CA GLY A 111 19.04 3.76 11.44
C GLY A 111 17.64 3.26 11.69
N GLU A 112 16.83 4.11 12.27
CA GLU A 112 15.41 3.85 12.51
C GLU A 112 14.58 4.51 11.39
N TYR A 113 14.01 3.70 10.49
CA TYR A 113 13.22 4.14 9.34
C TYR A 113 11.78 3.66 9.40
N LYS A 114 11.52 2.59 10.16
CA LYS A 114 10.21 1.98 10.30
C LYS A 114 9.20 2.92 10.99
N GLY A 115 9.57 3.49 12.12
CA GLY A 115 8.70 4.39 12.89
C GLY A 115 8.25 5.62 12.08
N PRO A 116 9.17 6.41 11.50
CA PRO A 116 8.81 7.53 10.62
C PRO A 116 7.92 7.13 9.44
N PHE A 117 8.08 5.93 8.89
CA PHE A 117 7.20 5.43 7.82
C PHE A 117 5.80 5.12 8.36
N ILE A 118 5.66 4.47 9.52
CA ILE A 118 4.37 4.20 10.16
C ILE A 118 3.66 5.52 10.50
N ASP A 119 4.37 6.51 11.02
CA ASP A 119 3.80 7.84 11.30
C ASP A 119 3.29 8.52 10.02
N MET A 120 4.01 8.38 8.92
CA MET A 120 3.58 8.86 7.62
C MET A 120 2.33 8.11 7.15
N LEU A 121 2.27 6.77 7.24
CA LEU A 121 1.10 5.98 6.89
C LEU A 121 -0.14 6.41 7.69
N ASN A 122 -0.02 6.57 9.00
CA ASN A 122 -1.13 7.00 9.84
C ASN A 122 -1.68 8.37 9.42
N ARG A 123 -0.80 9.32 9.13
CA ARG A 123 -1.19 10.63 8.64
C ARG A 123 -1.89 10.53 7.27
N ARG A 124 -1.32 9.77 6.31
CA ARG A 124 -1.93 9.57 4.99
C ARG A 124 -3.29 8.88 5.09
N SER A 125 -3.44 7.91 5.98
CA SER A 125 -4.73 7.25 6.20
C SER A 125 -5.82 8.22 6.63
N ALA A 126 -5.50 9.13 7.56
CA ALA A 126 -6.43 10.16 7.99
C ALA A 126 -6.79 11.14 6.85
N GLU A 127 -5.81 11.50 6.02
CA GLU A 127 -6.00 12.42 4.90
C GLU A 127 -6.81 11.78 3.75
N TYR A 128 -6.51 10.51 3.39
CA TYR A 128 -7.26 9.77 2.37
C TYR A 128 -8.72 9.49 2.76
N ALA A 129 -9.04 9.46 4.05
CA ALA A 129 -10.40 9.28 4.52
C ALA A 129 -11.38 10.34 4.00
N ALA A 130 -10.88 11.51 3.60
CA ALA A 130 -11.68 12.61 3.04
C ALA A 130 -12.03 12.42 1.55
N TYR A 131 -11.49 11.40 0.88
CA TYR A 131 -11.67 11.22 -0.56
C TYR A 131 -12.48 9.96 -0.88
N ASP A 132 -13.38 10.09 -1.84
CA ASP A 132 -14.26 9.01 -2.27
C ASP A 132 -13.49 7.95 -3.08
N TYR A 133 -13.92 6.71 -2.89
CA TYR A 133 -13.47 5.55 -3.63
C TYR A 133 -14.67 4.63 -3.88
N SER A 134 -14.93 4.27 -5.12
CA SER A 134 -15.93 3.28 -5.49
C SER A 134 -15.25 1.94 -5.78
N VAL A 135 -15.84 0.84 -5.33
CA VAL A 135 -15.30 -0.51 -5.64
C VAL A 135 -15.44 -0.82 -7.13
N ASP A 136 -16.48 -0.31 -7.77
CA ASP A 136 -16.79 -0.56 -9.18
C ASP A 136 -16.07 0.42 -10.13
N GLU A 137 -15.99 1.70 -9.75
CA GLU A 137 -15.44 2.78 -10.59
C GLU A 137 -13.98 3.14 -10.23
N GLY A 138 -13.50 2.67 -9.07
CA GLY A 138 -12.18 2.99 -8.56
C GLY A 138 -12.11 4.32 -7.79
N PRO A 139 -10.91 4.92 -7.70
CA PRO A 139 -10.68 6.15 -6.96
C PRO A 139 -11.30 7.37 -7.64
N SER A 140 -11.81 8.30 -6.83
CA SER A 140 -12.24 9.60 -7.34
C SER A 140 -11.07 10.40 -7.90
N TYR A 141 -11.38 11.41 -8.72
CA TYR A 141 -10.40 12.39 -9.19
C TYR A 141 -9.58 12.99 -8.03
N ASN A 142 -10.25 13.39 -6.95
CA ASN A 142 -9.60 14.00 -5.79
C ASN A 142 -8.66 13.05 -5.05
N PHE A 143 -8.99 11.75 -5.02
CA PHE A 143 -8.11 10.73 -4.45
C PHE A 143 -6.78 10.65 -5.22
N LEU A 144 -6.85 10.54 -6.56
CA LEU A 144 -5.66 10.48 -7.42
C LEU A 144 -4.88 11.80 -7.42
N HIS A 145 -5.57 12.93 -7.47
CA HIS A 145 -4.95 14.24 -7.39
C HIS A 145 -4.19 14.42 -6.07
N TYR A 146 -4.79 14.03 -4.94
CA TYR A 146 -4.11 14.06 -3.65
C TYR A 146 -2.82 13.22 -3.69
N PHE A 147 -2.87 12.01 -4.23
CA PHE A 147 -1.70 11.16 -4.39
C PHE A 147 -0.61 11.86 -5.23
N GLY A 148 -0.95 12.37 -6.40
CA GLY A 148 -0.02 13.09 -7.27
C GLY A 148 0.62 14.30 -6.57
N VAL A 149 -0.15 15.05 -5.80
CA VAL A 149 0.35 16.19 -5.00
C VAL A 149 1.35 15.73 -3.93
N GLN A 150 1.13 14.60 -3.26
CA GLN A 150 2.09 14.11 -2.27
C GLN A 150 3.41 13.66 -2.93
N VAL A 151 3.35 12.97 -4.06
CA VAL A 151 4.55 12.62 -4.82
C VAL A 151 5.30 13.87 -5.28
N GLN A 152 4.61 14.88 -5.84
CA GLN A 152 5.23 16.14 -6.26
C GLN A 152 5.88 16.89 -5.09
N LYS A 153 5.25 16.93 -3.92
CA LYS A 153 5.84 17.54 -2.72
C LYS A 153 7.16 16.87 -2.31
N VAL A 154 7.25 15.56 -2.45
CA VAL A 154 8.49 14.82 -2.16
C VAL A 154 9.56 15.13 -3.19
N MET A 155 9.21 15.16 -4.48
CA MET A 155 10.16 15.39 -5.58
C MET A 155 10.61 16.85 -5.69
N GLY A 156 9.79 17.77 -5.20
CA GLY A 156 10.06 19.22 -5.31
C GLY A 156 9.83 19.77 -6.72
N LEU A 157 9.99 21.07 -6.87
CA LEU A 157 9.75 21.82 -8.12
C LEU A 157 11.03 22.44 -8.72
N ASP A 158 12.18 22.10 -8.15
CA ASP A 158 13.48 22.66 -8.60
C ASP A 158 13.81 22.21 -10.02
N HIS A 159 13.40 21.00 -10.39
CA HIS A 159 13.48 20.49 -11.75
C HIS A 159 12.19 20.79 -12.51
N HIS A 160 12.32 21.39 -13.69
CA HIS A 160 11.17 21.82 -14.50
C HIS A 160 10.21 20.65 -14.82
N ALA A 161 10.75 19.45 -15.12
CA ALA A 161 9.96 18.27 -15.44
C ALA A 161 9.04 17.86 -14.28
N ASN A 162 9.48 18.01 -13.03
CA ASN A 162 8.72 17.62 -11.86
C ASN A 162 7.39 18.38 -11.67
N ARG A 163 7.20 19.47 -12.41
CA ARG A 163 5.92 20.20 -12.44
C ARG A 163 4.77 19.37 -13.01
N TRP A 164 5.11 18.40 -13.88
CA TRP A 164 4.14 17.56 -14.58
C TRP A 164 3.92 16.19 -13.93
N VAL A 165 4.56 15.95 -12.77
CA VAL A 165 4.44 14.64 -12.11
C VAL A 165 3.01 14.35 -11.65
N ILE A 166 2.21 15.37 -11.32
CA ILE A 166 0.80 15.17 -10.95
C ILE A 166 0.03 14.59 -12.13
N ASP A 167 0.20 15.16 -13.32
CA ASP A 167 -0.50 14.69 -14.52
C ASP A 167 -0.08 13.26 -14.87
N GLN A 168 1.23 12.95 -14.80
CA GLN A 168 1.74 11.59 -14.98
C GLN A 168 1.12 10.59 -13.99
N ILE A 169 1.04 10.95 -12.72
CA ILE A 169 0.45 10.11 -11.68
C ILE A 169 -1.05 9.91 -11.93
N MET A 170 -1.77 10.98 -12.25
CA MET A 170 -3.22 10.91 -12.41
C MET A 170 -3.66 10.17 -13.67
N GLU A 171 -2.95 10.36 -14.77
CA GLU A 171 -3.37 9.84 -16.07
C GLU A 171 -2.82 8.43 -16.35
N ILE A 172 -1.65 8.10 -15.79
CA ILE A 172 -0.95 6.86 -16.15
C ILE A 172 -0.62 6.02 -14.92
N ASP A 173 0.28 6.51 -14.05
CA ASP A 173 0.88 5.66 -13.02
C ASP A 173 -0.10 5.24 -11.92
N GLY A 174 -0.97 6.14 -11.49
CA GLY A 174 -1.98 5.87 -10.48
C GLY A 174 -2.98 4.79 -10.94
N PRO A 175 -3.68 5.00 -12.07
CA PRO A 175 -4.62 4.02 -12.61
C PRO A 175 -3.99 2.64 -12.83
N GLU A 176 -2.82 2.57 -13.49
CA GLU A 176 -2.13 1.29 -13.72
C GLU A 176 -1.72 0.59 -12.42
N THR A 177 -1.25 1.34 -11.44
CA THR A 177 -0.83 0.79 -10.15
C THR A 177 -2.02 0.23 -9.39
N ILE A 178 -3.13 0.95 -9.38
CA ILE A 178 -4.37 0.54 -8.71
C ILE A 178 -4.97 -0.69 -9.39
N GLU A 179 -4.99 -0.75 -10.71
CA GLU A 179 -5.46 -1.92 -11.45
C GLU A 179 -4.66 -3.18 -11.08
N LYS A 180 -3.33 -3.11 -11.12
CA LYS A 180 -2.44 -4.22 -10.76
C LYS A 180 -2.61 -4.65 -9.30
N ALA A 181 -2.73 -3.68 -8.41
CA ALA A 181 -2.92 -3.94 -6.98
C ALA A 181 -4.28 -4.60 -6.69
N SER A 182 -5.35 -4.08 -7.30
CA SER A 182 -6.70 -4.63 -7.16
C SER A 182 -6.77 -6.07 -7.68
N LYS A 183 -6.15 -6.34 -8.82
CA LYS A 183 -6.05 -7.70 -9.37
C LYS A 183 -5.29 -8.63 -8.41
N ALA A 184 -4.12 -8.21 -7.94
CA ALA A 184 -3.33 -9.03 -7.01
C ALA A 184 -4.10 -9.35 -5.73
N MET A 185 -4.83 -8.37 -5.18
CA MET A 185 -5.67 -8.57 -4.00
C MET A 185 -6.81 -9.55 -4.28
N ILE A 186 -7.51 -9.40 -5.40
CA ILE A 186 -8.60 -10.32 -5.79
C ILE A 186 -8.06 -11.75 -5.94
N ASP A 187 -6.95 -11.92 -6.64
CA ASP A 187 -6.35 -13.23 -6.90
C ASP A 187 -5.90 -13.96 -5.61
N LEU A 188 -5.47 -13.21 -4.59
CA LEU A 188 -5.07 -13.78 -3.28
C LEU A 188 -6.24 -14.17 -2.38
N PHE A 189 -7.40 -13.53 -2.55
CA PHE A 189 -8.60 -13.77 -1.74
C PHE A 189 -9.73 -14.52 -2.49
N SER A 190 -9.41 -15.13 -3.65
CA SER A 190 -10.38 -15.89 -4.49
C SER A 190 -10.50 -17.36 -4.12
#